data_e6affc9b8f9a63005ca626ae83587dab
#
_entry.id   e6affc9b8f9a63005ca626ae83587dab
#
_cell.length_a   1.000
_cell.length_b   1.000
_cell.length_c   1.000
_cell.angle_alpha   90.00
_cell.angle_beta   90.00
_cell.angle_gamma   90.00
#
_symmetry.space_group_name_H-M   'P 1'
#
loop_
_entity.id
_entity.type
_entity.pdbx_description
1 polymer ?
#
loop_
_entity_poly.entity_id
_entity_poly.type
_entity_poly.pdbx_seq_one_letter_code
_entity_poly.pdbx_strand_id
1 'polypeptide(L)'
;AACADPTTSTSTADTTTGAATSTTSHYDISSIPIVDEIAALVPDSIKKRGTLRNGASTGYAPAEYMDADGQTPIGYDIDINKALAKVMGLNAGETKHSEFPTIIPALGTKFDVGISSFTITSEREQQVNMVSYLNVGSAWGVAAGNPKNFDPSNPCGATIAVQTGTAQEEYAAALSDECVAAGKEKITVMPHELQTDIATKLTGGQYDATLADSTVIGYTSSQSAGKIEQLGDTFESAPQGVAVAKDDAQLAEAVQKAMQYLMDNGYLNDILASYGAENAALTTATLNPTVD
;
A
#
# COMPACT_ATOMS: atom_id res chain seq x y z
N ALA A 1 64.33 25.54 -42.13
CA ALA A 1 63.57 25.86 -40.92
C ALA A 1 62.10 26.05 -41.25
N ALA A 2 61.27 25.12 -41.07
CA ALA A 2 59.81 25.25 -41.00
C ALA A 2 59.25 24.17 -40.13
N CYS A 3 58.67 24.59 -39.01
CA CYS A 3 57.98 23.76 -38.08
C CYS A 3 56.59 23.46 -38.63
N ALA A 4 56.21 22.22 -38.61
CA ALA A 4 54.83 21.79 -38.82
C ALA A 4 54.29 21.32 -37.50
N ASP A 5 53.19 21.92 -37.06
CA ASP A 5 52.41 21.52 -35.90
C ASP A 5 51.56 20.27 -36.19
N PRO A 6 51.47 19.30 -35.26
CA PRO A 6 50.49 18.25 -35.34
C PRO A 6 49.23 18.66 -34.57
N THR A 7 48.15 18.74 -35.29
CA THR A 7 46.79 18.89 -34.71
C THR A 7 46.43 17.64 -33.95
N THR A 8 46.35 17.80 -32.64
CA THR A 8 45.74 16.82 -31.73
C THR A 8 44.24 16.94 -31.83
N SER A 9 43.59 15.92 -32.38
CA SER A 9 42.15 15.77 -32.28
C SER A 9 41.83 15.18 -30.92
N THR A 10 41.29 15.96 -30.03
CA THR A 10 40.69 15.52 -28.82
C THR A 10 39.33 14.88 -29.10
N SER A 11 39.30 13.57 -29.00
CA SER A 11 38.05 12.84 -28.96
C SER A 11 37.42 13.06 -27.58
N THR A 12 36.38 13.89 -27.54
CA THR A 12 35.49 13.97 -26.38
C THR A 12 34.69 12.68 -26.31
N ALA A 13 35.04 11.85 -25.34
CA ALA A 13 34.18 10.74 -24.93
C ALA A 13 32.92 11.33 -24.31
N ASP A 14 31.83 11.22 -25.03
CA ASP A 14 30.51 11.52 -24.56
C ASP A 14 30.15 10.41 -23.54
N THR A 15 30.35 10.70 -22.27
CA THR A 15 29.80 9.89 -21.20
C THR A 15 28.33 10.20 -21.08
N THR A 16 27.53 9.52 -21.88
CA THR A 16 26.11 9.39 -21.63
C THR A 16 25.94 8.61 -20.33
N THR A 17 25.87 9.33 -19.23
CA THR A 17 25.25 8.82 -18.02
C THR A 17 23.79 8.57 -18.37
N GLY A 18 23.49 7.35 -18.71
CA GLY A 18 22.13 6.88 -18.80
C GLY A 18 21.49 7.07 -17.43
N ALA A 19 20.72 8.14 -17.29
CA ALA A 19 19.78 8.24 -16.20
C ALA A 19 18.92 6.99 -16.26
N ALA A 20 19.00 6.14 -15.24
CA ALA A 20 18.08 5.04 -15.07
C ALA A 20 16.68 5.69 -15.02
N THR A 21 15.95 5.63 -16.11
CA THR A 21 14.55 5.97 -16.14
C THR A 21 13.87 5.01 -15.19
N SER A 22 13.50 5.52 -14.00
CA SER A 22 12.62 4.84 -13.09
C SER A 22 11.36 4.47 -13.88
N THR A 23 11.19 3.19 -14.21
CA THR A 23 9.99 2.66 -14.84
C THR A 23 8.92 2.43 -13.79
N THR A 24 8.67 3.41 -12.93
CA THR A 24 7.49 3.42 -12.10
C THR A 24 6.32 3.80 -13.00
N SER A 25 5.54 2.78 -13.38
CA SER A 25 4.35 2.97 -14.19
C SER A 25 3.28 3.64 -13.32
N HIS A 26 3.20 4.97 -13.41
CA HIS A 26 2.04 5.70 -12.91
C HIS A 26 0.88 5.42 -13.84
N TYR A 27 -0.25 5.05 -13.27
CA TYR A 27 -1.47 4.95 -14.06
C TYR A 27 -1.93 6.36 -14.48
N ASP A 28 -2.20 6.54 -15.77
CA ASP A 28 -2.70 7.80 -16.29
C ASP A 28 -4.21 7.90 -16.06
N ILE A 29 -4.62 8.74 -15.13
CA ILE A 29 -6.02 8.95 -14.77
C ILE A 29 -6.75 9.93 -15.71
N SER A 30 -6.08 10.53 -16.68
CA SER A 30 -6.66 11.60 -17.51
C SER A 30 -7.86 11.16 -18.34
N SER A 31 -7.95 9.87 -18.67
CA SER A 31 -9.07 9.29 -19.41
C SER A 31 -10.30 9.00 -18.55
N ILE A 32 -10.17 9.05 -17.23
CA ILE A 32 -11.29 8.81 -16.31
C ILE A 32 -12.22 10.02 -16.34
N PRO A 33 -13.52 9.83 -16.63
CA PRO A 33 -14.44 10.96 -16.73
C PRO A 33 -14.88 11.47 -15.36
N ILE A 34 -15.31 12.75 -15.34
CA ILE A 34 -16.10 13.29 -14.24
C ILE A 34 -17.51 12.73 -14.37
N VAL A 35 -18.07 12.25 -13.26
CA VAL A 35 -19.44 11.77 -13.22
C VAL A 35 -20.28 12.77 -12.40
N ASP A 36 -21.08 13.59 -13.08
CA ASP A 36 -21.79 14.72 -12.46
C ASP A 36 -22.67 14.32 -11.29
N GLU A 37 -23.33 13.17 -11.38
CA GLU A 37 -24.20 12.65 -10.31
C GLU A 37 -23.39 12.32 -9.05
N ILE A 38 -22.17 11.83 -9.21
CA ILE A 38 -21.26 11.54 -8.09
C ILE A 38 -20.65 12.84 -7.56
N ALA A 39 -20.24 13.74 -8.44
CA ALA A 39 -19.72 15.05 -8.07
C ALA A 39 -20.71 15.85 -7.22
N ALA A 40 -22.01 15.71 -7.49
CA ALA A 40 -23.07 16.36 -6.72
C ALA A 40 -23.14 15.87 -5.26
N LEU A 41 -22.66 14.67 -4.97
CA LEU A 41 -22.67 14.09 -3.62
C LEU A 41 -21.47 14.53 -2.76
N VAL A 42 -20.45 15.12 -3.38
CA VAL A 42 -19.24 15.51 -2.66
C VAL A 42 -19.57 16.65 -1.68
N PRO A 43 -19.14 16.61 -0.41
CA PRO A 43 -19.35 17.68 0.53
C PRO A 43 -18.82 19.03 0.03
N ASP A 44 -19.55 20.12 0.33
CA ASP A 44 -19.22 21.46 -0.18
C ASP A 44 -17.82 21.94 0.23
N SER A 45 -17.38 21.59 1.44
CA SER A 45 -16.04 21.96 1.92
C SER A 45 -14.93 21.35 1.06
N ILE A 46 -15.12 20.13 0.59
CA ILE A 46 -14.18 19.43 -0.29
C ILE A 46 -14.25 20.01 -1.70
N LYS A 47 -15.47 20.28 -2.21
CA LYS A 47 -15.65 20.95 -3.51
C LYS A 47 -14.93 22.30 -3.57
N LYS A 48 -15.07 23.11 -2.52
CA LYS A 48 -14.45 24.44 -2.43
C LYS A 48 -12.94 24.36 -2.43
N ARG A 49 -12.38 23.37 -1.71
CA ARG A 49 -10.95 23.14 -1.71
C ARG A 49 -10.46 22.57 -3.03
N GLY A 50 -11.27 21.74 -3.70
CA GLY A 50 -10.94 21.10 -4.98
C GLY A 50 -9.97 19.93 -4.88
N THR A 51 -9.67 19.44 -3.68
CA THR A 51 -8.70 18.39 -3.42
C THR A 51 -9.28 17.32 -2.51
N LEU A 52 -9.14 16.05 -2.90
CA LEU A 52 -9.38 14.90 -2.03
C LEU A 52 -8.08 14.57 -1.30
N ARG A 53 -8.04 14.83 0.00
CA ARG A 53 -6.85 14.63 0.84
C ARG A 53 -6.83 13.21 1.37
N ASN A 54 -5.79 12.46 1.03
CA ASN A 54 -5.55 11.10 1.49
C ASN A 54 -4.38 11.05 2.45
N GLY A 55 -4.53 10.33 3.57
CA GLY A 55 -3.45 9.92 4.45
C GLY A 55 -3.05 8.48 4.18
N ALA A 56 -1.77 8.22 3.96
CA ALA A 56 -1.23 6.89 3.73
C ALA A 56 0.14 6.70 4.37
N SER A 57 0.40 5.49 4.85
CA SER A 57 1.73 5.11 5.34
C SER A 57 2.57 4.63 4.16
N THR A 58 3.42 5.49 3.65
CA THR A 58 4.11 5.36 2.35
C THR A 58 5.35 4.46 2.37
N GLY A 59 5.39 3.49 3.24
CA GLY A 59 6.43 2.46 3.29
C GLY A 59 5.90 1.05 3.00
N TYR A 60 4.83 0.93 2.20
CA TYR A 60 4.11 -0.34 1.98
C TYR A 60 3.89 -0.59 0.48
N ALA A 61 4.98 -0.83 -0.24
CA ALA A 61 4.94 -1.08 -1.68
C ALA A 61 4.30 -2.45 -2.01
N PRO A 62 3.52 -2.56 -3.11
CA PRO A 62 3.28 -1.58 -4.16
C PRO A 62 2.02 -0.73 -3.95
N ALA A 63 1.42 -0.78 -2.79
CA ALA A 63 0.19 -0.05 -2.49
C ALA A 63 0.42 1.45 -2.27
N GLU A 64 1.33 1.78 -1.38
CA GLU A 64 1.77 3.14 -1.08
C GLU A 64 3.26 3.15 -0.73
N TYR A 65 4.03 3.91 -1.47
CA TYR A 65 5.47 4.05 -1.24
C TYR A 65 5.99 5.34 -1.87
N MET A 66 7.24 5.68 -1.61
CA MET A 66 7.85 6.86 -2.19
C MET A 66 8.55 6.51 -3.51
N ASP A 67 8.42 7.41 -4.47
CA ASP A 67 9.18 7.36 -5.72
C ASP A 67 10.68 7.51 -5.45
N ALA A 68 11.49 7.38 -6.49
CA ALA A 68 12.94 7.47 -6.42
C ALA A 68 13.44 8.80 -5.83
N ASP A 69 12.65 9.88 -5.91
CA ASP A 69 12.95 11.18 -5.30
C ASP A 69 12.84 11.19 -3.76
N GLY A 70 12.29 10.14 -3.18
CA GLY A 70 12.05 10.03 -1.73
C GLY A 70 10.98 10.96 -1.17
N GLN A 71 10.22 11.65 -2.02
CA GLN A 71 9.24 12.66 -1.61
C GLN A 71 7.86 12.48 -2.23
N THR A 72 7.78 11.94 -3.44
CA THR A 72 6.52 11.78 -4.16
C THR A 72 5.87 10.44 -3.84
N PRO A 73 4.69 10.43 -3.20
CA PRO A 73 3.96 9.19 -2.98
C PRO A 73 3.48 8.59 -4.30
N ILE A 74 3.66 7.28 -4.45
CA ILE A 74 3.21 6.48 -5.58
C ILE A 74 2.64 5.16 -5.07
N GLY A 75 2.00 4.41 -5.94
CA GLY A 75 1.41 3.12 -5.65
C GLY A 75 -0.06 3.03 -6.07
N TYR A 76 -0.64 1.82 -6.00
CA TYR A 76 -2.01 1.67 -6.47
C TYR A 76 -3.03 2.42 -5.59
N ASP A 77 -2.82 2.52 -4.28
CA ASP A 77 -3.71 3.29 -3.41
C ASP A 77 -3.62 4.79 -3.70
N ILE A 78 -2.43 5.27 -4.07
CA ILE A 78 -2.22 6.66 -4.48
C ILE A 78 -2.98 6.97 -5.77
N ASP A 79 -2.87 6.09 -6.76
CA ASP A 79 -3.57 6.25 -8.04
C ASP A 79 -5.08 6.13 -7.88
N ILE A 80 -5.55 5.25 -6.99
CA ILE A 80 -6.97 5.12 -6.66
C ILE A 80 -7.51 6.43 -6.07
N ASN A 81 -6.78 7.08 -5.17
CA ASN A 81 -7.19 8.39 -4.63
C ASN A 81 -7.34 9.43 -5.74
N LYS A 82 -6.40 9.49 -6.66
CA LYS A 82 -6.47 10.39 -7.83
C LYS A 82 -7.67 10.06 -8.72
N ALA A 83 -7.93 8.78 -8.94
CA ALA A 83 -9.05 8.31 -9.75
C ALA A 83 -10.40 8.67 -9.10
N LEU A 84 -10.54 8.48 -7.80
CA LEU A 84 -11.74 8.87 -7.05
C LEU A 84 -11.97 10.39 -7.15
N ALA A 85 -10.92 11.18 -6.95
CA ALA A 85 -11.00 12.64 -7.08
C ALA A 85 -11.46 13.06 -8.48
N LYS A 86 -10.97 12.41 -9.53
CA LYS A 86 -11.37 12.69 -10.90
C LYS A 86 -12.86 12.43 -11.14
N VAL A 87 -13.33 11.26 -10.73
CA VAL A 87 -14.77 10.89 -10.84
C VAL A 87 -15.65 11.89 -10.08
N MET A 88 -15.18 12.36 -8.92
CA MET A 88 -15.88 13.33 -8.08
C MET A 88 -15.84 14.78 -8.61
N GLY A 89 -15.15 15.03 -9.72
CA GLY A 89 -15.02 16.36 -10.29
C GLY A 89 -14.08 17.29 -9.55
N LEU A 90 -13.18 16.75 -8.74
CA LEU A 90 -12.16 17.50 -8.01
C LEU A 90 -10.92 17.75 -8.87
N ASN A 91 -10.18 18.82 -8.58
CA ASN A 91 -8.98 19.17 -9.33
C ASN A 91 -7.82 18.21 -9.08
N ALA A 92 -7.73 17.65 -7.87
CA ALA A 92 -6.63 16.78 -7.49
C ALA A 92 -7.02 15.80 -6.40
N GLY A 93 -6.36 14.64 -6.40
CA GLY A 93 -6.26 13.73 -5.27
C GLY A 93 -4.83 13.77 -4.75
N GLU A 94 -4.62 14.30 -3.57
CA GLU A 94 -3.30 14.44 -2.95
C GLU A 94 -3.14 13.44 -1.81
N THR A 95 -1.99 12.80 -1.75
CA THR A 95 -1.63 11.92 -0.65
C THR A 95 -0.48 12.50 0.14
N LYS A 96 -0.60 12.49 1.46
CA LYS A 96 0.49 12.82 2.37
C LYS A 96 0.83 11.62 3.24
N HIS A 97 2.11 11.43 3.48
CA HIS A 97 2.56 10.42 4.41
C HIS A 97 2.03 10.70 5.82
N SER A 98 1.54 9.65 6.46
CA SER A 98 1.21 9.62 7.88
C SER A 98 1.50 8.21 8.39
N GLU A 99 1.98 8.09 9.60
CA GLU A 99 2.18 6.78 10.21
C GLU A 99 0.84 6.04 10.32
N PHE A 100 0.84 4.76 10.02
CA PHE A 100 -0.39 3.98 9.87
C PHE A 100 -1.39 4.15 11.03
N PRO A 101 -0.98 4.06 12.32
CA PRO A 101 -1.91 4.21 13.44
C PRO A 101 -2.49 5.62 13.59
N THR A 102 -1.92 6.62 12.95
CA THR A 102 -2.33 8.03 13.07
C THR A 102 -3.34 8.46 12.01
N ILE A 103 -3.57 7.63 10.99
CA ILE A 103 -4.42 7.99 9.85
C ILE A 103 -5.89 8.08 10.27
N ILE A 104 -6.43 7.01 10.86
CA ILE A 104 -7.85 6.97 11.28
C ILE A 104 -8.20 8.11 12.24
N PRO A 105 -7.41 8.39 13.29
CA PRO A 105 -7.72 9.52 14.17
C PRO A 105 -7.71 10.89 13.48
N ALA A 106 -7.03 11.03 12.35
CA ALA A 106 -6.92 12.30 11.62
C ALA A 106 -7.99 12.48 10.52
N LEU A 107 -8.87 11.50 10.32
CA LEU A 107 -9.96 11.60 9.36
C LEU A 107 -10.97 12.66 9.78
N GLY A 108 -11.38 13.47 8.81
CA GLY A 108 -12.30 14.59 9.05
C GLY A 108 -11.64 15.89 9.47
N THR A 109 -10.36 15.86 9.84
CA THR A 109 -9.57 17.05 10.19
C THR A 109 -8.42 17.26 9.22
N LYS A 110 -7.41 16.40 9.24
CA LYS A 110 -6.23 16.48 8.38
C LYS A 110 -6.44 15.80 7.03
N PHE A 111 -7.18 14.70 7.01
CA PHE A 111 -7.47 13.91 5.83
C PHE A 111 -8.97 13.74 5.62
N ASP A 112 -9.38 13.66 4.36
CA ASP A 112 -10.76 13.32 3.98
C ASP A 112 -10.94 11.80 3.93
N VAL A 113 -9.94 11.09 3.43
CA VAL A 113 -9.94 9.64 3.29
C VAL A 113 -8.64 9.05 3.79
N GLY A 114 -8.69 7.79 4.19
CA GLY A 114 -7.54 6.95 4.44
C GLY A 114 -7.53 5.78 3.46
N ILE A 115 -6.64 5.84 2.49
CA ILE A 115 -6.42 4.77 1.51
C ILE A 115 -4.99 4.30 1.72
N SER A 116 -4.83 3.31 2.58
CA SER A 116 -3.53 2.84 3.06
C SER A 116 -3.58 1.36 3.43
N SER A 117 -4.08 0.53 2.52
CA SER A 117 -4.17 -0.93 2.72
C SER A 117 -4.88 -1.33 4.01
N PHE A 118 -5.93 -0.61 4.37
CA PHE A 118 -6.69 -0.91 5.59
C PHE A 118 -7.51 -2.18 5.43
N THR A 119 -7.13 -3.23 6.12
CA THR A 119 -8.01 -4.38 6.29
C THR A 119 -9.28 -3.95 7.03
N ILE A 120 -10.43 -4.30 6.49
CA ILE A 120 -11.72 -4.03 7.13
C ILE A 120 -11.88 -5.00 8.29
N THR A 121 -12.03 -4.45 9.48
CA THR A 121 -12.32 -5.19 10.71
C THR A 121 -13.53 -4.60 11.38
N SER A 122 -14.24 -5.41 12.19
CA SER A 122 -15.38 -4.91 12.95
C SER A 122 -14.98 -3.81 13.95
N GLU A 123 -13.77 -3.88 14.49
CA GLU A 123 -13.23 -2.83 15.37
C GLU A 123 -13.06 -1.50 14.61
N ARG A 124 -12.46 -1.54 13.43
CA ARG A 124 -12.30 -0.34 12.59
C ARG A 124 -13.64 0.23 12.16
N GLU A 125 -14.61 -0.62 11.83
CA GLU A 125 -15.95 -0.17 11.42
C GLU A 125 -16.73 0.49 12.55
N GLN A 126 -16.37 0.25 13.80
CA GLN A 126 -16.92 1.00 14.93
C GLN A 126 -16.40 2.44 15.00
N GLN A 127 -15.21 2.68 14.47
CA GLN A 127 -14.53 3.97 14.53
C GLN A 127 -14.74 4.82 13.28
N VAL A 128 -14.83 4.19 12.11
CA VAL A 128 -14.91 4.85 10.80
C VAL A 128 -15.87 4.13 9.87
N ASN A 129 -16.29 4.80 8.80
CA ASN A 129 -16.91 4.16 7.66
C ASN A 129 -15.84 3.57 6.75
N MET A 130 -16.09 2.40 6.20
CA MET A 130 -15.17 1.73 5.30
C MET A 130 -15.88 1.29 4.03
N VAL A 131 -15.27 1.58 2.89
CA VAL A 131 -15.76 1.19 1.56
C VAL A 131 -14.81 0.16 0.97
N SER A 132 -15.27 -1.07 0.78
CA SER A 132 -14.43 -2.16 0.27
C SER A 132 -14.08 -1.98 -1.20
N TYR A 133 -12.84 -2.33 -1.56
CA TYR A 133 -12.37 -2.25 -2.96
C TYR A 133 -11.41 -3.38 -3.36
N LEU A 134 -10.67 -3.95 -2.44
CA LEU A 134 -9.74 -5.06 -2.67
C LEU A 134 -10.04 -6.22 -1.73
N ASN A 135 -9.63 -7.42 -2.14
CA ASN A 135 -9.56 -8.60 -1.29
C ASN A 135 -8.12 -9.10 -1.30
N VAL A 136 -7.45 -9.00 -0.15
CA VAL A 136 -6.02 -9.29 -0.02
C VAL A 136 -5.81 -10.24 1.14
N GLY A 137 -4.92 -11.24 0.97
CA GLY A 137 -4.52 -12.15 2.02
C GLY A 137 -3.26 -11.68 2.73
N SER A 138 -2.93 -12.38 3.81
CA SER A 138 -1.64 -12.28 4.50
C SER A 138 -0.66 -13.31 3.94
N ALA A 139 0.62 -13.00 4.00
CA ALA A 139 1.68 -13.91 3.57
C ALA A 139 2.92 -13.75 4.45
N TRP A 140 3.63 -14.85 4.62
CA TRP A 140 4.92 -14.88 5.28
C TRP A 140 6.02 -14.56 4.27
N GLY A 141 6.93 -13.66 4.63
CA GLY A 141 8.15 -13.40 3.90
C GLY A 141 9.36 -13.84 4.70
N VAL A 142 10.29 -14.52 4.05
CA VAL A 142 11.56 -14.98 4.64
C VAL A 142 12.72 -14.63 3.72
N ALA A 143 13.94 -14.60 4.27
CA ALA A 143 15.12 -14.55 3.44
C ALA A 143 15.16 -15.79 2.52
N ALA A 144 15.69 -15.65 1.31
CA ALA A 144 15.72 -16.71 0.31
C ALA A 144 16.34 -18.00 0.88
N GLY A 145 15.69 -19.12 0.62
CA GLY A 145 16.09 -20.41 1.16
C GLY A 145 15.69 -20.65 2.61
N ASN A 146 15.03 -19.71 3.25
CA ASN A 146 14.58 -19.80 4.64
C ASN A 146 15.72 -20.26 5.58
N PRO A 147 16.83 -19.53 5.67
CA PRO A 147 18.04 -19.98 6.36
C PRO A 147 17.85 -20.18 7.87
N LYS A 148 16.83 -19.54 8.45
CA LYS A 148 16.50 -19.69 9.86
C LYS A 148 15.48 -20.78 10.14
N ASN A 149 15.09 -21.56 9.12
CA ASN A 149 14.13 -22.65 9.24
C ASN A 149 12.82 -22.22 9.91
N PHE A 150 12.32 -21.04 9.56
CA PHE A 150 11.05 -20.59 10.09
C PHE A 150 9.93 -21.52 9.64
N ASP A 151 9.13 -21.98 10.57
CA ASP A 151 7.98 -22.85 10.31
C ASP A 151 6.68 -22.14 10.72
N PRO A 152 5.86 -21.73 9.74
CA PRO A 152 4.58 -21.08 10.03
C PRO A 152 3.62 -21.91 10.88
N SER A 153 3.73 -23.25 10.84
CA SER A 153 2.90 -24.15 11.64
C SER A 153 3.41 -24.30 13.09
N ASN A 154 4.63 -23.90 13.36
CA ASN A 154 5.23 -23.90 14.69
C ASN A 154 6.13 -22.67 14.90
N PRO A 155 5.54 -21.47 14.99
CA PRO A 155 6.30 -20.22 15.00
C PRO A 155 6.85 -19.84 16.37
N CYS A 156 6.62 -20.64 17.41
CA CYS A 156 7.01 -20.31 18.78
C CYS A 156 8.53 -20.12 18.90
N GLY A 157 8.92 -19.06 19.58
CA GLY A 157 10.33 -18.67 19.75
C GLY A 157 10.94 -17.89 18.60
N ALA A 158 10.23 -17.71 17.49
CA ALA A 158 10.71 -16.94 16.36
C ALA A 158 10.62 -15.43 16.60
N THR A 159 11.41 -14.67 15.85
CA THR A 159 11.34 -13.22 15.76
C THR A 159 10.63 -12.85 14.47
N ILE A 160 9.47 -12.23 14.58
CA ILE A 160 8.61 -11.86 13.46
C ILE A 160 8.48 -10.33 13.40
N ALA A 161 8.86 -9.75 12.28
CA ALA A 161 8.73 -8.31 12.04
C ALA A 161 7.41 -8.00 11.36
N VAL A 162 6.76 -6.92 11.79
CA VAL A 162 5.46 -6.46 11.27
C VAL A 162 5.41 -4.94 11.23
N GLN A 163 4.53 -4.39 10.41
CA GLN A 163 4.24 -2.96 10.48
C GLN A 163 3.33 -2.66 11.66
N THR A 164 3.63 -1.60 12.38
CA THR A 164 2.88 -1.14 13.56
C THR A 164 1.41 -0.83 13.19
N GLY A 165 0.47 -1.30 14.02
CA GLY A 165 -0.96 -1.01 13.89
C GLY A 165 -1.70 -1.83 12.84
N THR A 166 -1.06 -2.83 12.24
CA THR A 166 -1.65 -3.67 11.20
C THR A 166 -2.39 -4.88 11.77
N ALA A 167 -3.26 -5.47 10.96
CA ALA A 167 -3.89 -6.75 11.29
C ALA A 167 -2.86 -7.87 11.46
N GLN A 168 -1.74 -7.80 10.75
CA GLN A 168 -0.65 -8.76 10.87
C GLN A 168 0.09 -8.63 12.21
N GLU A 169 0.22 -7.43 12.76
CA GLU A 169 0.74 -7.26 14.12
C GLU A 169 -0.15 -7.96 15.13
N GLU A 170 -1.47 -7.77 15.04
CA GLU A 170 -2.44 -8.43 15.92
C GLU A 170 -2.39 -9.96 15.77
N TYR A 171 -2.29 -10.44 14.54
CA TYR A 171 -2.18 -11.86 14.24
C TYR A 171 -0.93 -12.48 14.87
N ALA A 172 0.23 -11.84 14.73
CA ALA A 172 1.48 -12.29 15.33
C ALA A 172 1.42 -12.29 16.85
N ALA A 173 0.81 -11.27 17.45
CA ALA A 173 0.59 -11.20 18.91
C ALA A 173 -0.30 -12.36 19.41
N ALA A 174 -1.37 -12.67 18.69
CA ALA A 174 -2.25 -13.79 19.01
C ALA A 174 -1.53 -15.14 18.93
N LEU A 175 -0.69 -15.33 17.90
CA LEU A 175 0.15 -16.53 17.80
C LEU A 175 1.11 -16.64 18.99
N SER A 176 1.71 -15.52 19.41
CA SER A 176 2.58 -15.49 20.59
C SER A 176 1.85 -15.92 21.86
N ASP A 177 0.63 -15.42 22.06
CA ASP A 177 -0.21 -15.78 23.20
C ASP A 177 -0.56 -17.28 23.18
N GLU A 178 -0.85 -17.85 22.02
CA GLU A 178 -1.07 -19.29 21.86
C GLU A 178 0.19 -20.12 22.25
N CYS A 179 1.37 -19.64 21.86
CA CYS A 179 2.63 -20.29 22.23
C CYS A 179 2.81 -20.31 23.74
N VAL A 180 2.60 -19.19 24.41
CA VAL A 180 2.70 -19.07 25.88
C VAL A 180 1.68 -19.95 26.56
N ALA A 181 0.42 -19.97 26.11
CA ALA A 181 -0.64 -20.81 26.65
C ALA A 181 -0.32 -22.30 26.50
N ALA A 182 0.42 -22.70 25.47
CA ALA A 182 0.86 -24.06 25.24
C ALA A 182 2.16 -24.44 25.99
N GLY A 183 2.68 -23.54 26.83
CA GLY A 183 3.96 -23.73 27.54
C GLY A 183 5.19 -23.64 26.67
N LYS A 184 5.07 -23.03 25.48
CA LYS A 184 6.17 -22.81 24.53
C LYS A 184 6.72 -21.39 24.64
N GLU A 185 7.90 -21.19 24.08
CA GLU A 185 8.53 -19.87 24.05
C GLU A 185 7.68 -18.88 23.24
N LYS A 186 7.56 -17.65 23.75
CA LYS A 186 6.81 -16.59 23.06
C LYS A 186 7.45 -16.25 21.71
N ILE A 187 6.66 -15.70 20.80
CA ILE A 187 7.15 -15.03 19.61
C ILE A 187 7.62 -13.64 20.00
N THR A 188 8.79 -13.23 19.52
CA THR A 188 9.24 -11.83 19.62
C THR A 188 8.68 -11.09 18.43
N VAL A 189 7.66 -10.26 18.66
CA VAL A 189 7.07 -9.42 17.61
C VAL A 189 7.83 -8.11 17.57
N MET A 190 8.38 -7.78 16.38
CA MET A 190 9.19 -6.58 16.17
C MET A 190 8.41 -5.60 15.28
N PRO A 191 7.74 -4.59 15.86
CA PRO A 191 7.00 -3.61 15.09
C PRO A 191 7.92 -2.56 14.48
N HIS A 192 7.61 -2.16 13.24
CA HIS A 192 8.26 -1.07 12.51
C HIS A 192 7.21 -0.12 11.97
N GLU A 193 7.51 1.16 11.93
CA GLU A 193 6.61 2.16 11.36
C GLU A 193 6.43 1.97 9.84
N LEU A 194 7.51 1.53 9.14
CA LEU A 194 7.51 1.31 7.71
C LEU A 194 7.87 -0.15 7.37
N GLN A 195 7.05 -0.80 6.56
CA GLN A 195 7.31 -2.16 6.10
C GLN A 195 8.63 -2.26 5.30
N THR A 196 8.97 -1.20 4.56
CA THR A 196 10.21 -1.17 3.76
C THR A 196 11.49 -1.28 4.60
N ASP A 197 11.46 -0.84 5.86
CA ASP A 197 12.62 -0.94 6.76
C ASP A 197 12.89 -2.38 7.22
N ILE A 198 11.90 -3.25 7.11
CA ILE A 198 12.01 -4.65 7.50
C ILE A 198 12.87 -5.45 6.53
N ALA A 199 12.78 -5.17 5.23
CA ALA A 199 13.40 -5.97 4.18
C ALA A 199 14.91 -6.13 4.37
N THR A 200 15.63 -5.04 4.63
CA THR A 200 17.09 -5.06 4.84
C THR A 200 17.48 -5.87 6.07
N LYS A 201 16.73 -5.73 7.15
CA LYS A 201 16.98 -6.44 8.42
C LYS A 201 16.65 -7.93 8.30
N LEU A 202 15.63 -8.27 7.52
CA LEU A 202 15.27 -9.66 7.23
C LEU A 202 16.38 -10.36 6.43
N THR A 203 16.88 -9.73 5.37
CA THR A 203 17.99 -10.30 4.57
C THR A 203 19.30 -10.31 5.34
N GLY A 204 19.48 -9.40 6.30
CA GLY A 204 20.63 -9.37 7.21
C GLY A 204 20.59 -10.40 8.34
N GLY A 205 19.53 -11.22 8.42
CA GLY A 205 19.40 -12.29 9.40
C GLY A 205 18.94 -11.85 10.79
N GLN A 206 18.43 -10.62 10.95
CA GLN A 206 17.95 -10.15 12.25
C GLN A 206 16.59 -10.71 12.64
N TYR A 207 15.77 -11.09 11.64
CA TYR A 207 14.43 -11.62 11.83
C TYR A 207 14.29 -12.98 11.16
N ASP A 208 13.45 -13.85 11.74
CA ASP A 208 13.11 -15.14 11.13
C ASP A 208 12.16 -14.97 9.95
N ALA A 209 11.18 -14.07 10.10
CA ALA A 209 10.14 -13.83 9.11
C ALA A 209 9.55 -12.42 9.26
N THR A 210 8.84 -11.99 8.21
CA THR A 210 7.91 -10.87 8.27
C THR A 210 6.51 -11.35 7.87
N LEU A 211 5.49 -10.67 8.37
CA LEU A 211 4.09 -10.92 8.02
C LEU A 211 3.49 -9.63 7.48
N ALA A 212 2.95 -9.66 6.28
CA ALA A 212 2.36 -8.53 5.60
C ALA A 212 1.31 -8.99 4.59
N ASP A 213 0.67 -8.04 3.92
CA ASP A 213 -0.22 -8.36 2.81
C ASP A 213 0.51 -9.12 1.71
N SER A 214 -0.18 -10.07 1.08
CA SER A 214 0.38 -10.91 0.02
C SER A 214 0.93 -10.11 -1.16
N THR A 215 0.28 -9.00 -1.52
CA THR A 215 0.75 -8.09 -2.56
C THR A 215 2.07 -7.42 -2.20
N VAL A 216 2.26 -7.10 -0.93
CA VAL A 216 3.48 -6.49 -0.39
C VAL A 216 4.64 -7.50 -0.39
N ILE A 217 4.39 -8.71 0.06
CA ILE A 217 5.41 -9.78 0.05
C ILE A 217 5.83 -10.10 -1.39
N GLY A 218 4.88 -10.22 -2.31
CA GLY A 218 5.17 -10.46 -3.72
C GLY A 218 6.02 -9.36 -4.36
N TYR A 219 5.69 -8.11 -4.09
CA TYR A 219 6.46 -6.96 -4.57
C TYR A 219 7.87 -6.93 -3.96
N THR A 220 7.99 -7.15 -2.66
CA THR A 220 9.28 -7.20 -1.97
C THR A 220 10.17 -8.31 -2.54
N SER A 221 9.59 -9.47 -2.83
CA SER A 221 10.30 -10.57 -3.50
C SER A 221 10.86 -10.12 -4.86
N SER A 222 10.03 -9.51 -5.67
CA SER A 222 10.42 -8.99 -6.99
C SER A 222 11.53 -7.93 -6.89
N GLN A 223 11.38 -6.96 -6.00
CA GLN A 223 12.34 -5.85 -5.85
C GLN A 223 13.67 -6.27 -5.21
N SER A 224 13.67 -7.30 -4.41
CA SER A 224 14.88 -7.82 -3.77
C SER A 224 15.71 -8.76 -4.68
N ALA A 225 15.31 -8.92 -5.94
CA ALA A 225 15.92 -9.87 -6.87
C ALA A 225 15.96 -11.31 -6.29
N GLY A 226 14.89 -11.70 -5.61
CA GLY A 226 14.74 -13.03 -5.02
C GLY A 226 15.45 -13.24 -3.69
N LYS A 227 16.00 -12.19 -3.06
CA LYS A 227 16.60 -12.29 -1.72
C LYS A 227 15.57 -12.49 -0.62
N ILE A 228 14.33 -12.12 -0.86
CA ILE A 228 13.17 -12.37 0.00
C ILE A 228 12.17 -13.16 -0.82
N GLU A 229 11.56 -14.16 -0.22
CA GLU A 229 10.56 -15.01 -0.86
C GLU A 229 9.35 -15.21 0.04
N GLN A 230 8.21 -15.46 -0.57
CA GLN A 230 7.03 -15.89 0.17
C GLN A 230 7.23 -17.34 0.63
N LEU A 231 6.93 -17.58 1.90
CA LEU A 231 6.92 -18.92 2.47
C LEU A 231 5.49 -19.39 2.67
N GLY A 232 5.14 -20.50 2.01
CA GLY A 232 3.80 -21.06 2.08
C GLY A 232 2.77 -20.25 1.26
N ASP A 233 1.52 -20.61 1.43
CA ASP A 233 0.41 -20.02 0.69
C ASP A 233 -0.08 -18.72 1.36
N THR A 234 -0.72 -17.86 0.56
CA THR A 234 -1.49 -16.73 1.07
C THR A 234 -2.66 -17.26 1.91
N PHE A 235 -2.93 -16.62 3.03
CA PHE A 235 -3.96 -17.04 3.97
C PHE A 235 -4.76 -15.84 4.50
N GLU A 236 -5.89 -16.11 5.14
CA GLU A 236 -6.77 -15.09 5.73
C GLU A 236 -7.06 -13.91 4.80
N SER A 237 -7.50 -14.22 3.59
CA SER A 237 -7.94 -13.18 2.66
C SER A 237 -9.11 -12.39 3.27
N ALA A 238 -8.99 -11.08 3.25
CA ALA A 238 -9.94 -10.15 3.82
C ALA A 238 -10.10 -8.94 2.93
N PRO A 239 -11.27 -8.28 2.94
CA PRO A 239 -11.45 -7.06 2.20
C PRO A 239 -10.65 -5.91 2.81
N GLN A 240 -10.10 -5.07 1.95
CA GLN A 240 -9.54 -3.78 2.31
C GLN A 240 -10.49 -2.66 1.90
N GLY A 241 -10.48 -1.57 2.65
CA GLY A 241 -11.42 -0.47 2.44
C GLY A 241 -10.78 0.90 2.53
N VAL A 242 -11.45 1.83 1.86
CA VAL A 242 -11.22 3.27 2.03
C VAL A 242 -11.88 3.68 3.34
N ALA A 243 -11.12 4.29 4.23
CA ALA A 243 -11.63 4.80 5.50
C ALA A 243 -12.11 6.24 5.37
N VAL A 244 -13.29 6.53 5.90
CA VAL A 244 -13.93 7.84 5.92
C VAL A 244 -14.43 8.12 7.33
N ALA A 245 -14.37 9.37 7.79
CA ALA A 245 -14.83 9.72 9.13
C ALA A 245 -16.27 9.21 9.40
N LYS A 246 -16.51 8.70 10.60
CA LYS A 246 -17.76 8.03 10.97
C LYS A 246 -18.98 8.94 10.84
N ASP A 247 -18.80 10.20 11.11
CA ASP A 247 -19.85 11.23 11.05
C ASP A 247 -20.04 11.86 9.66
N ASP A 248 -19.28 11.43 8.65
CA ASP A 248 -19.39 11.93 7.28
C ASP A 248 -20.01 10.89 6.33
N ALA A 249 -21.29 10.62 6.53
CA ALA A 249 -22.05 9.69 5.71
C ALA A 249 -22.16 10.15 4.25
N GLN A 250 -22.19 11.44 3.99
CA GLN A 250 -22.26 12.00 2.64
C GLN A 250 -20.98 11.68 1.85
N LEU A 251 -19.82 11.90 2.46
CA LEU A 251 -18.54 11.55 1.81
C LEU A 251 -18.42 10.04 1.60
N ALA A 252 -18.81 9.25 2.59
CA ALA A 252 -18.78 7.79 2.48
C ALA A 252 -19.62 7.28 1.28
N GLU A 253 -20.80 7.86 1.06
CA GLU A 253 -21.65 7.55 -0.09
C GLU A 253 -20.99 7.96 -1.40
N ALA A 254 -20.40 9.16 -1.47
CA ALA A 254 -19.69 9.63 -2.65
C ALA A 254 -18.50 8.72 -3.00
N VAL A 255 -17.72 8.30 -2.00
CA VAL A 255 -16.60 7.37 -2.17
C VAL A 255 -17.09 6.01 -2.67
N GLN A 256 -18.17 5.48 -2.09
CA GLN A 256 -18.74 4.19 -2.53
C GLN A 256 -19.17 4.23 -3.99
N LYS A 257 -19.89 5.26 -4.40
CA LYS A 257 -20.37 5.40 -5.78
C LYS A 257 -19.23 5.64 -6.76
N ALA A 258 -18.24 6.44 -6.38
CA ALA A 258 -17.05 6.65 -7.20
C ALA A 258 -16.25 5.36 -7.37
N MET A 259 -16.04 4.60 -6.29
CA MET A 259 -15.35 3.31 -6.36
C MET A 259 -16.11 2.31 -7.22
N GLN A 260 -17.43 2.22 -7.06
CA GLN A 260 -18.25 1.34 -7.90
C GLN A 260 -18.15 1.70 -9.38
N TYR A 261 -18.14 2.98 -9.70
CA TYR A 261 -17.92 3.47 -11.06
C TYR A 261 -16.57 3.00 -11.62
N LEU A 262 -15.49 3.11 -10.83
CA LEU A 262 -14.16 2.62 -11.24
C LEU A 262 -14.17 1.11 -11.48
N MET A 263 -14.87 0.35 -10.65
CA MET A 263 -15.02 -1.10 -10.82
C MET A 263 -15.78 -1.44 -12.09
N ASP A 264 -16.95 -0.83 -12.29
CA ASP A 264 -17.87 -1.14 -13.39
C ASP A 264 -17.29 -0.81 -14.77
N ASN A 265 -16.39 0.16 -14.84
CA ASN A 265 -15.79 0.62 -16.08
C ASN A 265 -14.35 0.14 -16.29
N GLY A 266 -13.87 -0.80 -15.48
CA GLY A 266 -12.58 -1.43 -15.64
C GLY A 266 -11.38 -0.59 -15.14
N TYR A 267 -11.60 0.60 -14.62
CA TYR A 267 -10.52 1.49 -14.18
C TYR A 267 -9.77 0.94 -12.96
N LEU A 268 -10.49 0.36 -11.99
CA LEU A 268 -9.84 -0.24 -10.83
C LEU A 268 -8.91 -1.38 -11.24
N ASN A 269 -9.37 -2.28 -12.11
CA ASN A 269 -8.53 -3.36 -12.63
C ASN A 269 -7.31 -2.83 -13.37
N ASP A 270 -7.47 -1.78 -14.18
CA ASP A 270 -6.36 -1.19 -14.94
C ASP A 270 -5.30 -0.57 -14.00
N ILE A 271 -5.74 0.13 -12.97
CA ILE A 271 -4.84 0.68 -11.95
C ILE A 271 -4.04 -0.44 -11.28
N LEU A 272 -4.73 -1.47 -10.82
CA LEU A 272 -4.09 -2.60 -10.12
C LEU A 272 -3.17 -3.39 -11.04
N ALA A 273 -3.53 -3.57 -12.31
CA ALA A 273 -2.70 -4.26 -13.30
C ALA A 273 -1.36 -3.55 -13.52
N SER A 274 -1.32 -2.22 -13.38
CA SER A 274 -0.09 -1.43 -13.47
C SER A 274 0.94 -1.81 -12.39
N TYR A 275 0.49 -2.47 -11.34
CA TYR A 275 1.31 -2.90 -10.20
C TYR A 275 1.31 -4.43 -10.02
N GLY A 276 0.75 -5.17 -10.97
CA GLY A 276 0.65 -6.64 -10.89
C GLY A 276 -0.34 -7.16 -9.85
N ALA A 277 -1.32 -6.34 -9.45
CA ALA A 277 -2.29 -6.65 -8.40
C ALA A 277 -3.74 -6.77 -8.91
N GLU A 278 -3.96 -6.98 -10.21
CA GLU A 278 -5.29 -7.03 -10.85
C GLU A 278 -6.24 -8.07 -10.25
N ASN A 279 -5.69 -9.19 -9.75
CA ASN A 279 -6.49 -10.27 -9.17
C ASN A 279 -7.07 -9.91 -7.79
N ALA A 280 -6.62 -8.81 -7.19
CA ALA A 280 -7.10 -8.38 -5.87
C ALA A 280 -8.39 -7.55 -5.93
N ALA A 281 -8.80 -7.06 -7.11
CA ALA A 281 -9.96 -6.18 -7.24
C ALA A 281 -11.25 -6.88 -6.84
N LEU A 282 -12.06 -6.20 -6.02
CA LEU A 282 -13.46 -6.56 -5.85
C LEU A 282 -14.30 -5.99 -7.00
N THR A 283 -15.46 -6.56 -7.24
CA THR A 283 -16.42 -6.11 -8.27
C THR A 283 -17.55 -5.27 -7.68
N THR A 284 -17.68 -5.28 -6.36
CA THR A 284 -18.70 -4.51 -5.63
C THR A 284 -18.05 -3.71 -4.51
N ALA A 285 -18.29 -2.41 -4.51
CA ALA A 285 -17.91 -1.51 -3.42
C ALA A 285 -19.03 -1.49 -2.38
N THR A 286 -18.75 -2.03 -1.20
CA THR A 286 -19.73 -2.12 -0.12
C THR A 286 -19.35 -1.18 1.00
N LEU A 287 -20.30 -0.35 1.42
CA LEU A 287 -20.15 0.50 2.59
C LEU A 287 -20.38 -0.31 3.85
N ASN A 288 -19.39 -0.34 4.72
CA ASN A 288 -19.42 -1.06 6.00
C ASN A 288 -19.85 -2.52 5.84
N PRO A 289 -19.14 -3.33 5.03
CA PRO A 289 -19.48 -4.73 4.87
C PRO A 289 -19.39 -5.47 6.20
N THR A 290 -20.23 -6.49 6.37
CA THR A 290 -20.12 -7.39 7.52
C THR A 290 -18.84 -8.21 7.38
N VAL A 291 -18.01 -8.19 8.41
CA VAL A 291 -16.75 -8.95 8.50
C VAL A 291 -16.72 -9.75 9.80
N ASP A 292 -16.08 -10.91 9.75
CA ASP A 292 -15.94 -11.78 10.90
C ASP A 292 -14.79 -11.37 11.84
#